data_b595f6986165ae217cecae79ac8ea872
#
_entry.id   b595f6986165ae217cecae79ac8ea872
#
_cell.length_a   1.000
_cell.length_b   1.000
_cell.length_c   1.000
_cell.angle_alpha   90.00
_cell.angle_beta   90.00
_cell.angle_gamma   90.00
#
_symmetry.space_group_name_H-M   'P 1'
#
loop_
_entity.id
_entity.type
_entity.pdbx_description
1 polymer ?
#
loop_
_entity_poly.entity_id
_entity_poly.type
_entity_poly.pdbx_seq_one_letter_code
_entity_poly.pdbx_strand_id
1 'polypeptide(L)'
;MPAENNHLVTLTDPRSPAAEAFRTLRTNLMFSSIERPLTTLLVTSAAPEEGKSTTLANLAVTLAQGGRKTILVDCDLRHPHQHEIFGVAGEPGLSNMMLDKLDEPPLVATGVEDLSLLPAGTLPPNPADLLGSRRMELIIANLKSRADVVLFDAPPVIAVTDAALLASKLDGALLVVSAGQTRRDHVLQAKALLERIHVHIVGTVLTNATVDRRLKSY
;
A
#
# COMPACT_ATOMS: atom_id res chain seq x y z
N MET A 1 -2.15 -26.58 0.89
CA MET A 1 -2.68 -25.95 2.10
C MET A 1 -2.52 -24.45 1.88
N PRO A 2 -3.53 -23.60 2.11
CA PRO A 2 -3.31 -22.16 2.05
C PRO A 2 -2.25 -21.82 3.11
N ALA A 3 -1.24 -21.05 2.72
CA ALA A 3 -0.25 -20.55 3.66
C ALA A 3 -0.97 -19.77 4.76
N GLU A 4 -0.65 -20.03 6.01
CA GLU A 4 -1.21 -19.30 7.13
C GLU A 4 -0.80 -17.82 6.96
N ASN A 5 -1.78 -16.93 6.83
CA ASN A 5 -1.61 -15.47 6.77
C ASN A 5 -1.13 -14.93 8.13
N ASN A 6 0.01 -15.42 8.62
CA ASN A 6 0.53 -15.23 9.98
C ASN A 6 0.90 -13.77 10.30
N HIS A 7 0.85 -12.86 9.32
CA HIS A 7 1.29 -11.46 9.53
C HIS A 7 0.16 -10.43 9.55
N LEU A 8 -1.09 -10.83 9.26
CA LEU A 8 -2.21 -9.90 9.18
C LEU A 8 -3.02 -9.92 10.48
N VAL A 9 -2.70 -9.03 11.40
CA VAL A 9 -3.37 -8.92 12.70
C VAL A 9 -4.88 -8.70 12.57
N THR A 10 -5.31 -8.05 11.50
CA THR A 10 -6.73 -7.85 11.18
C THR A 10 -7.49 -9.14 10.88
N LEU A 11 -6.78 -10.24 10.54
CA LEU A 11 -7.33 -11.58 10.32
C LEU A 11 -7.04 -12.51 11.49
N THR A 12 -5.79 -12.49 12.03
CA THR A 12 -5.34 -13.44 13.07
C THR A 12 -5.83 -13.09 14.45
N ASP A 13 -5.94 -11.78 14.77
CA ASP A 13 -6.50 -11.28 16.04
C ASP A 13 -7.38 -10.04 15.81
N PRO A 14 -8.60 -10.23 15.24
CA PRO A 14 -9.47 -9.13 14.85
C PRO A 14 -9.96 -8.25 16.01
N ARG A 15 -9.82 -8.72 17.25
CA ARG A 15 -10.23 -7.97 18.47
C ARG A 15 -9.08 -7.24 19.14
N SER A 16 -7.86 -7.36 18.61
CA SER A 16 -6.70 -6.69 19.18
C SER A 16 -6.77 -5.16 19.03
N PRO A 17 -6.12 -4.41 19.93
CA PRO A 17 -5.97 -2.96 19.76
C PRO A 17 -5.30 -2.58 18.45
N ALA A 18 -4.43 -3.43 17.92
CA ALA A 18 -3.78 -3.21 16.63
C ALA A 18 -4.77 -3.33 15.46
N ALA A 19 -5.66 -4.33 15.47
CA ALA A 19 -6.71 -4.45 14.47
C ALA A 19 -7.68 -3.26 14.52
N GLU A 20 -8.00 -2.77 15.72
CA GLU A 20 -8.85 -1.59 15.91
C GLU A 20 -8.17 -0.31 15.40
N ALA A 21 -6.85 -0.19 15.56
CA ALA A 21 -6.10 0.93 14.98
C ALA A 21 -6.19 0.96 13.44
N PHE A 22 -6.19 -0.20 12.76
CA PHE A 22 -6.41 -0.25 11.31
C PHE A 22 -7.85 0.11 10.90
N ARG A 23 -8.86 -0.26 11.69
CA ARG A 23 -10.25 0.20 11.46
C ARG A 23 -10.38 1.71 11.63
N THR A 24 -9.71 2.27 12.64
CA THR A 24 -9.64 3.71 12.85
C THR A 24 -8.93 4.40 11.67
N LEU A 25 -7.80 3.85 11.19
CA LEU A 25 -7.10 4.36 10.00
C LEU A 25 -8.03 4.37 8.79
N ARG A 26 -8.73 3.27 8.51
CA ARG A 26 -9.75 3.21 7.45
C ARG A 26 -10.77 4.32 7.57
N THR A 27 -11.34 4.48 8.77
CA THR A 27 -12.37 5.49 9.03
C THR A 27 -11.84 6.90 8.79
N ASN A 28 -10.64 7.21 9.25
CA ASN A 28 -9.99 8.51 9.04
C ASN A 28 -9.73 8.77 7.54
N LEU A 29 -9.30 7.77 6.79
CA LEU A 29 -9.13 7.89 5.34
C LEU A 29 -10.45 8.13 4.61
N MET A 30 -11.52 7.47 5.04
CA MET A 30 -12.86 7.70 4.47
C MET A 30 -13.34 9.13 4.72
N PHE A 31 -13.12 9.69 5.91
CA PHE A 31 -13.46 11.08 6.21
C PHE A 31 -12.59 12.08 5.45
N SER A 32 -11.30 11.83 5.31
CA SER A 32 -10.40 12.71 4.53
C SER A 32 -10.74 12.73 3.04
N SER A 33 -11.45 11.72 2.55
CA SER A 33 -11.86 11.59 1.14
C SER A 33 -13.20 12.28 0.79
N ILE A 34 -13.88 12.91 1.74
CA ILE A 34 -15.19 13.56 1.49
C ILE A 34 -15.04 14.74 0.53
N GLU A 35 -14.06 15.60 0.75
CA GLU A 35 -13.81 16.78 -0.09
C GLU A 35 -13.00 16.43 -1.34
N ARG A 36 -12.15 15.41 -1.26
CA ARG A 36 -11.28 14.95 -2.34
C ARG A 36 -11.32 13.43 -2.43
N PRO A 37 -12.06 12.86 -3.40
CA PRO A 37 -12.16 11.40 -3.54
C PRO A 37 -10.80 10.73 -3.65
N LEU A 38 -10.54 9.73 -2.81
CA LEU A 38 -9.33 8.91 -2.80
C LEU A 38 -9.68 7.54 -3.37
N THR A 39 -9.55 7.38 -4.68
CA THR A 39 -9.70 6.08 -5.36
C THR A 39 -8.36 5.36 -5.49
N THR A 40 -7.26 6.10 -5.44
CA THR A 40 -5.89 5.56 -5.50
C THR A 40 -5.06 6.12 -4.36
N LEU A 41 -4.39 5.25 -3.60
CA LEU A 41 -3.56 5.62 -2.47
C LEU A 41 -2.21 4.92 -2.54
N LEU A 42 -1.14 5.68 -2.53
CA LEU A 42 0.21 5.17 -2.34
C LEU A 42 0.51 5.01 -0.86
N VAL A 43 1.16 3.92 -0.48
CA VAL A 43 1.79 3.79 0.83
C VAL A 43 3.29 3.64 0.65
N THR A 44 4.03 4.52 1.28
CA THR A 44 5.50 4.53 1.29
C THR A 44 6.03 4.84 2.69
N SER A 45 7.32 4.76 2.87
CA SER A 45 8.00 5.07 4.13
C SER A 45 9.20 5.98 3.91
N ALA A 46 9.76 6.50 4.99
CA ALA A 46 11.01 7.26 4.93
C ALA A 46 12.22 6.33 4.71
N ALA A 47 12.24 5.18 5.40
CA ALA A 47 13.34 4.21 5.34
C ALA A 47 12.81 2.76 5.16
N PRO A 48 13.68 1.80 4.81
CA PRO A 48 13.33 0.39 4.79
C PRO A 48 12.87 -0.11 6.17
N GLU A 49 12.11 -1.22 6.18
CA GLU A 49 11.69 -1.95 7.39
C GLU A 49 10.82 -1.14 8.40
N GLU A 50 10.16 -0.09 7.93
CA GLU A 50 9.23 0.71 8.76
C GLU A 50 7.81 0.11 8.83
N GLY A 51 7.58 -1.06 8.23
CA GLY A 51 6.29 -1.76 8.25
C GLY A 51 5.28 -1.25 7.21
N LYS A 52 5.73 -0.59 6.12
CA LYS A 52 4.86 -0.06 5.05
C LYS A 52 3.95 -1.15 4.45
N SER A 53 4.54 -2.27 3.99
CA SER A 53 3.82 -3.34 3.29
C SER A 53 2.81 -4.04 4.21
N THR A 54 3.20 -4.31 5.46
CA THR A 54 2.31 -4.89 6.48
C THR A 54 1.18 -3.93 6.85
N THR A 55 1.48 -2.63 6.95
CA THR A 55 0.46 -1.59 7.19
C THR A 55 -0.54 -1.54 6.05
N LEU A 56 -0.06 -1.55 4.80
CA LEU A 56 -0.91 -1.52 3.62
C LEU A 56 -1.79 -2.76 3.50
N ALA A 57 -1.24 -3.95 3.73
CA ALA A 57 -1.97 -5.20 3.68
C ALA A 57 -3.11 -5.24 4.72
N ASN A 58 -2.85 -4.86 5.98
CA ASN A 58 -3.88 -4.77 7.01
C ASN A 58 -4.94 -3.70 6.69
N LEU A 59 -4.54 -2.55 6.14
CA LEU A 59 -5.48 -1.52 5.67
C LEU A 59 -6.37 -2.07 4.56
N ALA A 60 -5.80 -2.78 3.57
CA ALA A 60 -6.54 -3.39 2.47
C ALA A 60 -7.60 -4.37 2.98
N VAL A 61 -7.22 -5.23 3.93
CA VAL A 61 -8.17 -6.15 4.60
C VAL A 61 -9.32 -5.39 5.26
N THR A 62 -9.03 -4.32 6.01
CA THR A 62 -10.10 -3.56 6.69
C THR A 62 -11.02 -2.81 5.72
N LEU A 63 -10.51 -2.34 4.58
CA LEU A 63 -11.31 -1.71 3.53
C LEU A 63 -12.27 -2.73 2.91
N ALA A 64 -11.77 -3.91 2.54
CA ALA A 64 -12.55 -4.99 1.98
C ALA A 64 -13.63 -5.48 2.97
N GLN A 65 -13.27 -5.73 4.23
CA GLN A 65 -14.22 -6.05 5.31
C GLN A 65 -15.28 -4.97 5.53
N GLY A 66 -14.99 -3.73 5.14
CA GLY A 66 -15.93 -2.60 5.14
C GLY A 66 -16.82 -2.52 3.89
N GLY A 67 -16.81 -3.54 3.01
CA GLY A 67 -17.62 -3.60 1.79
C GLY A 67 -17.06 -2.75 0.63
N ARG A 68 -15.77 -2.39 0.65
CA ARG A 68 -15.13 -1.68 -0.45
C ARG A 68 -14.34 -2.66 -1.31
N LYS A 69 -14.72 -2.80 -2.57
CA LYS A 69 -13.96 -3.58 -3.52
C LYS A 69 -12.55 -2.99 -3.66
N THR A 70 -11.56 -3.73 -3.20
CA THR A 70 -10.19 -3.23 -3.04
C THR A 70 -9.21 -4.03 -3.91
N ILE A 71 -8.33 -3.35 -4.62
CA ILE A 71 -7.18 -3.95 -5.28
C ILE A 71 -5.92 -3.42 -4.60
N LEU A 72 -5.06 -4.33 -4.15
CA LEU A 72 -3.74 -4.02 -3.67
C LEU A 72 -2.73 -4.33 -4.77
N VAL A 73 -1.82 -3.40 -5.04
CA VAL A 73 -0.79 -3.51 -6.09
C VAL A 73 0.58 -3.46 -5.43
N ASP A 74 1.38 -4.49 -5.65
CA ASP A 74 2.79 -4.48 -5.22
C ASP A 74 3.64 -3.75 -6.26
N CYS A 75 4.00 -2.50 -5.95
CA CYS A 75 4.88 -1.65 -6.77
C CYS A 75 6.30 -1.54 -6.20
N ASP A 76 6.64 -2.26 -5.14
CA ASP A 76 8.02 -2.42 -4.72
C ASP A 76 8.70 -3.48 -5.61
N LEU A 77 8.95 -3.10 -6.87
CA LEU A 77 9.55 -3.98 -7.87
C LEU A 77 11.03 -4.30 -7.59
N ARG A 78 11.57 -3.84 -6.45
CA ARG A 78 12.92 -4.14 -5.96
C ARG A 78 12.90 -5.22 -4.90
N HIS A 79 11.96 -5.11 -3.96
CA HIS A 79 11.80 -6.01 -2.82
C HIS A 79 10.29 -6.28 -2.59
N PRO A 80 9.63 -7.02 -3.49
CA PRO A 80 8.21 -7.29 -3.38
C PRO A 80 7.92 -8.25 -2.23
N HIS A 81 6.90 -7.93 -1.43
CA HIS A 81 6.52 -8.73 -0.25
C HIS A 81 5.02 -9.02 -0.15
N GLN A 82 4.16 -8.37 -0.94
CA GLN A 82 2.73 -8.54 -0.79
C GLN A 82 2.27 -9.98 -1.06
N HIS A 83 2.87 -10.64 -2.05
CA HIS A 83 2.57 -12.05 -2.35
C HIS A 83 2.95 -13.00 -1.20
N GLU A 84 4.04 -12.73 -0.48
CA GLU A 84 4.46 -13.49 0.70
C GLU A 84 3.49 -13.23 1.87
N ILE A 85 3.10 -11.97 2.12
CA ILE A 85 2.17 -11.58 3.17
C ILE A 85 0.82 -12.30 3.01
N PHE A 86 0.32 -12.42 1.77
CA PHE A 86 -0.94 -13.09 1.50
C PHE A 86 -0.79 -14.60 1.17
N GLY A 87 0.43 -15.11 1.08
CA GLY A 87 0.69 -16.53 0.80
C GLY A 87 0.22 -16.96 -0.59
N VAL A 88 0.36 -16.10 -1.60
CA VAL A 88 -0.08 -16.32 -2.99
C VAL A 88 1.09 -16.28 -3.96
N ALA A 89 0.85 -16.65 -5.24
CA ALA A 89 1.87 -16.57 -6.27
C ALA A 89 2.30 -15.11 -6.52
N GLY A 90 3.60 -14.87 -6.67
CA GLY A 90 4.17 -13.56 -6.97
C GLY A 90 4.18 -13.23 -8.47
N GLU A 91 3.93 -14.22 -9.33
CA GLU A 91 3.93 -14.11 -10.79
C GLU A 91 2.75 -14.87 -11.42
N PRO A 92 2.23 -14.41 -12.58
CA PRO A 92 2.52 -13.12 -13.23
C PRO A 92 1.98 -11.93 -12.44
N GLY A 93 2.54 -10.73 -12.67
CA GLY A 93 2.17 -9.52 -11.94
C GLY A 93 2.28 -8.23 -12.75
N LEU A 94 2.44 -7.11 -12.05
CA LEU A 94 2.49 -5.76 -12.61
C LEU A 94 3.58 -5.62 -13.68
N SER A 95 4.79 -6.11 -13.44
CA SER A 95 5.89 -6.02 -14.40
C SER A 95 5.58 -6.80 -15.69
N ASN A 96 4.98 -8.00 -15.56
CA ASN A 96 4.55 -8.78 -16.70
C ASN A 96 3.46 -8.05 -17.52
N MET A 97 2.49 -7.43 -16.83
CA MET A 97 1.47 -6.61 -17.48
C MET A 97 2.07 -5.45 -18.29
N MET A 98 3.18 -4.88 -17.82
CA MET A 98 3.88 -3.80 -18.52
C MET A 98 4.72 -4.30 -19.69
N LEU A 99 5.51 -5.35 -19.49
CA LEU A 99 6.50 -5.86 -20.44
C LEU A 99 5.85 -6.71 -21.52
N ASP A 100 4.95 -7.61 -21.13
CA ASP A 100 4.27 -8.56 -22.02
C ASP A 100 3.00 -7.95 -22.63
N LYS A 101 2.70 -6.68 -22.29
CA LYS A 101 1.54 -5.91 -22.78
C LYS A 101 0.21 -6.61 -22.54
N LEU A 102 0.05 -7.25 -21.40
CA LEU A 102 -1.21 -7.87 -21.03
C LEU A 102 -2.30 -6.81 -20.87
N ASP A 103 -3.46 -7.04 -21.48
CA ASP A 103 -4.61 -6.12 -21.39
C ASP A 103 -5.39 -6.32 -20.10
N GLU A 104 -5.45 -7.57 -19.62
CA GLU A 104 -6.12 -7.92 -18.37
C GLU A 104 -5.11 -8.02 -17.23
N PRO A 105 -5.39 -7.36 -16.06
CA PRO A 105 -4.52 -7.44 -14.90
C PRO A 105 -4.57 -8.86 -14.31
N PRO A 106 -3.42 -9.51 -14.07
CA PRO A 106 -3.34 -10.83 -13.47
C PRO A 106 -3.60 -10.75 -11.96
N LEU A 107 -4.84 -10.44 -11.60
CA LEU A 107 -5.27 -10.33 -10.21
C LEU A 107 -5.36 -11.71 -9.56
N VAL A 108 -4.82 -11.81 -8.35
CA VAL A 108 -4.85 -13.03 -7.54
C VAL A 108 -5.81 -12.84 -6.35
N ALA A 109 -6.63 -13.85 -6.07
CA ALA A 109 -7.48 -13.85 -4.89
C ALA A 109 -6.65 -14.00 -3.62
N THR A 110 -6.88 -13.13 -2.63
CA THR A 110 -6.13 -13.14 -1.35
C THR A 110 -6.73 -14.06 -0.29
N GLY A 111 -7.91 -14.65 -0.57
CA GLY A 111 -8.71 -15.34 0.43
C GLY A 111 -9.59 -14.43 1.29
N VAL A 112 -9.48 -13.12 1.12
CA VAL A 112 -10.37 -12.12 1.73
C VAL A 112 -11.37 -11.66 0.68
N GLU A 113 -12.66 -11.72 1.01
CA GLU A 113 -13.74 -11.24 0.12
C GLU A 113 -13.51 -9.76 -0.23
N ASP A 114 -13.79 -9.38 -1.46
CA ASP A 114 -13.60 -8.03 -2.01
C ASP A 114 -12.14 -7.51 -2.01
N LEU A 115 -11.14 -8.37 -1.76
CA LEU A 115 -9.74 -8.02 -1.86
C LEU A 115 -9.00 -8.87 -2.89
N SER A 116 -8.45 -8.22 -3.91
CA SER A 116 -7.56 -8.84 -4.90
C SER A 116 -6.17 -8.24 -4.81
N LEU A 117 -5.15 -9.04 -5.09
CA LEU A 117 -3.75 -8.62 -5.20
C LEU A 117 -3.31 -8.62 -6.66
N LEU A 118 -2.66 -7.54 -7.10
CA LEU A 118 -1.80 -7.53 -8.27
C LEU A 118 -0.35 -7.66 -7.78
N PRO A 119 0.28 -8.83 -7.88
CA PRO A 119 1.66 -9.02 -7.44
C PRO A 119 2.65 -8.17 -8.27
N ALA A 120 3.88 -8.05 -7.81
CA ALA A 120 4.93 -7.33 -8.54
C ALA A 120 5.26 -7.98 -9.90
N GLY A 121 5.23 -9.31 -9.97
CA GLY A 121 5.68 -10.08 -11.12
C GLY A 121 7.19 -10.23 -11.16
N THR A 122 7.73 -10.60 -12.33
CA THR A 122 9.15 -10.76 -12.57
C THR A 122 9.91 -9.46 -12.32
N LEU A 123 11.00 -9.50 -11.58
CA LEU A 123 11.77 -8.30 -11.22
C LEU A 123 12.41 -7.65 -12.45
N PRO A 124 12.04 -6.40 -12.81
CA PRO A 124 12.60 -5.73 -13.96
C PRO A 124 13.96 -5.10 -13.65
N PRO A 125 14.84 -4.92 -14.64
CA PRO A 125 16.13 -4.28 -14.43
C PRO A 125 16.00 -2.77 -14.06
N ASN A 126 14.98 -2.08 -14.54
CA ASN A 126 14.75 -0.65 -14.35
C ASN A 126 13.33 -0.35 -13.84
N PRO A 127 13.05 -0.57 -12.55
CA PRO A 127 11.72 -0.34 -11.97
C PRO A 127 11.18 1.09 -12.17
N ALA A 128 12.04 2.09 -11.98
CA ALA A 128 11.66 3.51 -12.10
C ALA A 128 11.12 3.87 -13.48
N ASP A 129 11.74 3.36 -14.55
CA ASP A 129 11.31 3.62 -15.93
C ASP A 129 9.92 3.03 -16.20
N LEU A 130 9.65 1.84 -15.67
CA LEU A 130 8.33 1.22 -15.78
C LEU A 130 7.27 2.02 -15.03
N LEU A 131 7.50 2.34 -13.76
CA LEU A 131 6.56 3.06 -12.92
C LEU A 131 6.32 4.50 -13.41
N GLY A 132 7.34 5.14 -14.01
CA GLY A 132 7.25 6.46 -14.64
C GLY A 132 6.51 6.47 -15.98
N SER A 133 6.31 5.32 -16.63
CA SER A 133 5.83 5.21 -18.00
C SER A 133 4.36 5.59 -18.18
N ARG A 134 3.98 5.93 -19.44
CA ARG A 134 2.58 6.09 -19.83
C ARG A 134 1.78 4.78 -19.71
N ARG A 135 2.43 3.62 -19.84
CA ARG A 135 1.78 2.33 -19.64
C ARG A 135 1.26 2.18 -18.22
N MET A 136 2.01 2.65 -17.21
CA MET A 136 1.55 2.65 -15.82
C MET A 136 0.27 3.49 -15.63
N GLU A 137 0.14 4.63 -16.31
CA GLU A 137 -1.09 5.44 -16.26
C GLU A 137 -2.30 4.69 -16.80
N LEU A 138 -2.13 3.95 -17.89
CA LEU A 138 -3.20 3.12 -18.46
C LEU A 138 -3.57 1.97 -17.51
N ILE A 139 -2.59 1.37 -16.85
CA ILE A 139 -2.82 0.31 -15.85
C ILE A 139 -3.59 0.88 -14.65
N ILE A 140 -3.18 2.02 -14.13
CA ILE A 140 -3.89 2.70 -13.03
C ILE A 140 -5.35 2.97 -13.43
N ALA A 141 -5.59 3.50 -14.62
CA ALA A 141 -6.95 3.76 -15.11
C ALA A 141 -7.78 2.45 -15.24
N ASN A 142 -7.19 1.37 -15.75
CA ASN A 142 -7.83 0.06 -15.83
C ASN A 142 -8.19 -0.47 -14.43
N LEU A 143 -7.27 -0.40 -13.46
CA LEU A 143 -7.53 -0.86 -12.09
C LEU A 143 -8.63 -0.03 -11.39
N LYS A 144 -8.63 1.30 -11.57
CA LYS A 144 -9.69 2.19 -11.06
C LYS A 144 -11.08 1.83 -11.58
N SER A 145 -11.21 1.29 -12.77
CA SER A 145 -12.51 0.86 -13.32
C SER A 145 -13.03 -0.45 -12.71
N ARG A 146 -12.21 -1.16 -11.94
CA ARG A 146 -12.49 -2.50 -11.41
C ARG A 146 -12.71 -2.56 -9.91
N ALA A 147 -12.36 -1.50 -9.18
CA ALA A 147 -12.45 -1.45 -7.73
C ALA A 147 -12.82 -0.06 -7.23
N ASP A 148 -13.37 0.01 -6.00
CA ASP A 148 -13.67 1.27 -5.32
C ASP A 148 -12.41 1.96 -4.82
N VAL A 149 -11.38 1.17 -4.46
CA VAL A 149 -10.09 1.65 -3.95
C VAL A 149 -8.97 0.80 -4.51
N VAL A 150 -7.91 1.45 -4.99
CA VAL A 150 -6.67 0.81 -5.43
C VAL A 150 -5.53 1.30 -4.55
N LEU A 151 -4.87 0.39 -3.87
CA LEU A 151 -3.76 0.66 -2.95
C LEU A 151 -2.44 0.24 -3.58
N PHE A 152 -1.41 1.08 -3.47
CA PHE A 152 -0.11 0.86 -4.08
C PHE A 152 0.98 0.78 -3.02
N ASP A 153 1.65 -0.38 -2.90
CA ASP A 153 2.85 -0.54 -2.07
C ASP A 153 4.07 -0.04 -2.83
N ALA A 154 4.80 0.91 -2.28
CA ALA A 154 5.97 1.47 -2.94
C ALA A 154 7.20 1.43 -2.03
N PRO A 155 8.42 1.38 -2.60
CA PRO A 155 9.65 1.43 -1.81
C PRO A 155 9.78 2.74 -1.04
N PRO A 156 10.71 2.84 -0.06
CA PRO A 156 10.93 4.06 0.69
C PRO A 156 11.28 5.25 -0.21
N VAL A 157 10.55 6.37 -0.05
CA VAL A 157 10.63 7.53 -0.96
C VAL A 157 11.98 8.26 -0.94
N ILE A 158 12.77 8.11 0.14
CA ILE A 158 14.11 8.70 0.20
C ILE A 158 15.13 7.83 -0.54
N ALA A 159 14.92 6.52 -0.57
CA ALA A 159 15.90 5.58 -1.09
C ALA A 159 15.97 5.58 -2.62
N VAL A 160 14.81 5.68 -3.28
CA VAL A 160 14.67 5.56 -4.74
C VAL A 160 13.57 6.46 -5.28
N THR A 161 13.62 6.76 -6.58
CA THR A 161 12.65 7.65 -7.24
C THR A 161 11.31 7.00 -7.54
N ASP A 162 11.23 5.68 -7.43
CA ASP A 162 10.08 4.84 -7.78
C ASP A 162 8.77 5.33 -7.13
N ALA A 163 8.82 5.54 -5.80
CA ALA A 163 7.67 6.02 -5.04
C ALA A 163 7.21 7.43 -5.47
N ALA A 164 8.16 8.31 -5.76
CA ALA A 164 7.87 9.67 -6.21
C ALA A 164 7.21 9.69 -7.60
N LEU A 165 7.75 8.91 -8.56
CA LEU A 165 7.20 8.77 -9.90
C LEU A 165 5.78 8.20 -9.88
N LEU A 166 5.53 7.19 -9.04
CA LEU A 166 4.21 6.60 -8.91
C LEU A 166 3.24 7.55 -8.21
N ALA A 167 3.66 8.18 -7.10
CA ALA A 167 2.82 9.08 -6.30
C ALA A 167 2.26 10.25 -7.13
N SER A 168 3.04 10.78 -8.10
CA SER A 168 2.59 11.88 -8.97
C SER A 168 1.40 11.52 -9.88
N LYS A 169 1.08 10.22 -10.01
CA LYS A 169 -0.01 9.69 -10.83
C LYS A 169 -1.25 9.29 -10.02
N LEU A 170 -1.20 9.40 -8.69
CA LEU A 170 -2.20 8.91 -7.75
C LEU A 170 -2.89 10.03 -6.99
N ASP A 171 -4.04 9.75 -6.39
CA ASP A 171 -4.87 10.76 -5.71
C ASP A 171 -4.23 11.22 -4.39
N GLY A 172 -3.42 10.37 -3.73
CA GLY A 172 -2.72 10.73 -2.50
C GLY A 172 -1.68 9.72 -2.05
N ALA A 173 -0.91 10.11 -1.04
CA ALA A 173 0.09 9.25 -0.41
C ALA A 173 -0.06 9.23 1.12
N LEU A 174 0.17 8.07 1.70
CA LEU A 174 0.25 7.82 3.14
C LEU A 174 1.69 7.51 3.49
N LEU A 175 2.26 8.25 4.46
CA LEU A 175 3.62 8.05 4.90
C LEU A 175 3.66 7.17 6.15
N VAL A 176 4.34 6.03 6.09
CA VAL A 176 4.57 5.16 7.25
C VAL A 176 5.86 5.55 7.94
N VAL A 177 5.82 5.64 9.27
CA VAL A 177 6.93 6.03 10.14
C VAL A 177 6.99 5.05 11.30
N SER A 178 8.17 4.53 11.63
CA SER A 178 8.34 3.61 12.75
C SER A 178 8.76 4.35 14.02
N ALA A 179 7.94 4.24 15.08
CA ALA A 179 8.22 4.87 16.37
C ALA A 179 9.53 4.33 16.97
N GLY A 180 10.38 5.22 17.41
CA GLY A 180 11.66 4.88 18.01
C GLY A 180 12.76 4.41 17.03
N GLN A 181 12.46 4.25 15.75
CA GLN A 181 13.41 3.81 14.72
C GLN A 181 13.65 4.90 13.66
N THR A 182 12.56 5.49 13.13
CA THR A 182 12.67 6.50 12.08
C THR A 182 13.24 7.80 12.65
N ARG A 183 14.30 8.30 12.03
CA ARG A 183 14.87 9.61 12.37
C ARG A 183 13.95 10.72 11.89
N ARG A 184 13.80 11.76 12.70
CA ARG A 184 12.93 12.91 12.38
C ARG A 184 13.36 13.62 11.08
N ASP A 185 14.66 13.73 10.83
CA ASP A 185 15.20 14.32 9.60
C ASP A 185 14.80 13.52 8.35
N HIS A 186 14.77 12.19 8.41
CA HIS A 186 14.28 11.34 7.33
C HIS A 186 12.78 11.58 7.05
N VAL A 187 11.96 11.71 8.09
CA VAL A 187 10.52 12.04 7.92
C VAL A 187 10.34 13.38 7.22
N LEU A 188 11.07 14.39 7.65
CA LEU A 188 11.03 15.72 7.03
C LEU A 188 11.53 15.70 5.58
N GLN A 189 12.56 14.93 5.28
CA GLN A 189 13.06 14.73 3.92
C GLN A 189 12.03 14.02 3.04
N ALA A 190 11.41 12.93 3.52
CA ALA A 190 10.36 12.21 2.81
C ALA A 190 9.18 13.13 2.48
N LYS A 191 8.72 13.90 3.49
CA LYS A 191 7.67 14.90 3.31
C LYS A 191 8.05 15.93 2.24
N ALA A 192 9.24 16.53 2.33
CA ALA A 192 9.70 17.55 1.38
C ALA A 192 9.82 17.01 -0.06
N LEU A 193 10.21 15.73 -0.23
CA LEU A 193 10.25 15.10 -1.55
C LEU A 193 8.85 14.95 -2.16
N LEU A 194 7.87 14.48 -1.38
CA LEU A 194 6.48 14.34 -1.83
C LEU A 194 5.82 15.70 -2.11
N GLU A 195 6.04 16.70 -1.26
CA GLU A 195 5.52 18.07 -1.46
C GLU A 195 6.10 18.75 -2.70
N ARG A 196 7.39 18.54 -2.99
CA ARG A 196 8.05 19.11 -4.19
C ARG A 196 7.42 18.65 -5.50
N ILE A 197 6.86 17.44 -5.54
CA ILE A 197 6.16 16.88 -6.70
C ILE A 197 4.63 17.06 -6.60
N HIS A 198 4.16 17.92 -5.67
CA HIS A 198 2.76 18.26 -5.46
C HIS A 198 1.84 17.06 -5.12
N VAL A 199 2.39 16.03 -4.49
CA VAL A 199 1.62 14.88 -4.00
C VAL A 199 0.79 15.30 -2.80
N HIS A 200 -0.49 14.95 -2.82
CA HIS A 200 -1.35 15.10 -1.65
C HIS A 200 -0.98 14.08 -0.57
N ILE A 201 -0.32 14.55 0.50
CA ILE A 201 -0.03 13.71 1.67
C ILE A 201 -1.29 13.65 2.53
N VAL A 202 -1.98 12.51 2.48
CA VAL A 202 -3.25 12.30 3.21
C VAL A 202 -3.02 12.24 4.73
N GLY A 203 -1.86 11.72 5.14
CA GLY A 203 -1.50 11.60 6.54
C GLY A 203 -0.26 10.75 6.78
N THR A 204 -0.03 10.45 8.04
CA THR A 204 1.08 9.61 8.49
C THR A 204 0.56 8.51 9.42
N VAL A 205 1.09 7.29 9.25
CA VAL A 205 0.84 6.16 10.16
C VAL A 205 2.09 5.92 10.99
N LEU A 206 1.93 5.87 12.30
CA LEU A 206 3.00 5.53 13.23
C LEU A 206 2.93 4.04 13.59
N THR A 207 3.89 3.26 13.11
CA THR A 207 4.06 1.84 13.47
C THR A 207 4.90 1.69 14.75
N ASN A 208 4.90 0.52 15.36
CA ASN A 208 5.66 0.21 16.59
C ASN A 208 5.39 1.19 17.76
N ALA A 209 4.27 1.92 17.72
CA ALA A 209 3.87 2.81 18.79
C ALA A 209 3.39 1.99 20.00
N THR A 210 3.82 2.36 21.19
CA THR A 210 3.27 1.80 22.45
C THR A 210 1.87 2.33 22.65
N VAL A 211 0.90 1.42 22.67
CA VAL A 211 -0.49 1.76 23.02
C VAL A 211 -0.55 2.11 24.51
N ASP A 212 -1.13 3.25 24.86
CA ASP A 212 -1.37 3.62 26.27
C ASP A 212 -2.23 2.51 26.92
N ARG A 213 -1.71 1.92 28.01
CA ARG A 213 -2.37 0.84 28.74
C ARG A 213 -3.77 1.23 29.24
N ARG A 214 -4.06 2.52 29.38
CA ARG A 214 -5.36 3.04 29.82
C ARG A 214 -6.45 2.88 28.74
N LEU A 215 -6.09 2.68 27.48
CA LEU A 215 -7.01 2.44 26.36
C LEU A 215 -7.33 0.96 26.16
N LYS A 216 -6.72 0.05 26.94
CA LYS A 216 -6.94 -1.42 26.84
C LYS A 216 -8.18 -1.93 27.56
N SER A 217 -8.98 -1.05 28.20
CA SER A 217 -10.12 -1.44 29.05
C SER A 217 -11.50 -1.09 28.47
N TYR A 218 -11.64 -1.08 27.14
CA TYR A 218 -12.93 -1.00 26.45
C TYR A 218 -13.19 -2.24 25.64
#